data_179e910ee90bdc9046b434e9945c2a54
#
_entry.id   179e910ee90bdc9046b434e9945c2a54
#
_cell.length_a   1.000
_cell.length_b   1.000
_cell.length_c   1.000
_cell.angle_alpha   90.00
_cell.angle_beta   90.00
_cell.angle_gamma   90.00
#
_symmetry.space_group_name_H-M   'P 1'
#
loop_
_entity.id
_entity.type
_entity.pdbx_description
1 polymer ?
#
loop_
_entity_poly.entity_id
_entity_poly.type
_entity_poly.pdbx_seq_one_letter_code
_entity_poly.pdbx_strand_id
1 'polypeptide(L)'
;MSPLIRIIIILLIGAGAGILTGIMGASGVMVVVPMLALVLSFPVHKAIGTSLLINIFAAVVTSIIYYRHRHLYIKPALWIALGSIIGAQAGSKFADMIPPVGMSNLFGLMLIPMGILLWVRGIRRTAGGLKANNGNEGLPAQTLKQKLTALGLGVLVGIMCGLFGAGGGVMILMILIFVLRYPLHLAIGTSSLIMTITATSGAIGYAIHGNIDVPTALIASISTVLAASLGAIIANRVSEKTLG
;
A
#
# COMPACT_ATOMS: atom_id res chain seq x y z
N MET A 1 -3.99 14.54 -26.61
CA MET A 1 -5.13 14.01 -25.82
C MET A 1 -5.96 15.19 -25.32
N SER A 2 -7.27 15.18 -25.51
CA SER A 2 -8.11 16.28 -25.02
C SER A 2 -8.06 16.34 -23.47
N PRO A 3 -8.17 17.53 -22.87
CA PRO A 3 -8.09 17.67 -21.40
C PRO A 3 -9.17 16.85 -20.68
N LEU A 4 -10.33 16.72 -21.29
CA LEU A 4 -11.45 15.95 -20.75
C LEU A 4 -11.15 14.45 -20.69
N ILE A 5 -10.57 13.87 -21.74
CA ILE A 5 -10.15 12.47 -21.78
C ILE A 5 -9.09 12.21 -20.70
N ARG A 6 -8.13 13.13 -20.54
CA ARG A 6 -7.10 13.02 -19.49
C ARG A 6 -7.69 12.95 -18.08
N ILE A 7 -8.66 13.80 -17.77
CA ILE A 7 -9.35 13.81 -16.48
C ILE A 7 -10.09 12.49 -16.25
N ILE A 8 -10.82 11.98 -17.26
CA ILE A 8 -11.54 10.71 -17.14
C ILE A 8 -10.58 9.56 -16.84
N ILE A 9 -9.45 9.49 -17.55
CA ILE A 9 -8.43 8.45 -17.33
C ILE A 9 -7.88 8.54 -15.90
N ILE A 10 -7.57 9.74 -15.41
CA ILE A 10 -7.07 9.96 -14.05
C ILE A 10 -8.09 9.48 -13.01
N LEU A 11 -9.37 9.77 -13.21
CA LEU A 11 -10.44 9.32 -12.31
C LEU A 11 -10.60 7.79 -12.34
N LEU A 12 -10.49 7.15 -13.51
CA LEU A 12 -10.55 5.68 -13.62
C LEU A 12 -9.36 5.01 -12.93
N ILE A 13 -8.15 5.56 -13.09
CA ILE A 13 -6.95 5.09 -12.39
C ILE A 13 -7.13 5.20 -10.89
N GLY A 14 -7.63 6.35 -10.41
CA GLY A 14 -7.91 6.57 -9.00
C GLY A 14 -8.95 5.60 -8.43
N ALA A 15 -10.03 5.36 -9.17
CA ALA A 15 -11.08 4.41 -8.77
C ALA A 15 -10.54 2.98 -8.65
N GLY A 16 -9.78 2.51 -9.65
CA GLY A 16 -9.14 1.18 -9.59
C GLY A 16 -8.19 1.02 -8.40
N ALA A 17 -7.35 2.03 -8.16
CA ALA A 17 -6.46 2.05 -6.99
C ALA A 17 -7.22 2.03 -5.67
N GLY A 18 -8.31 2.81 -5.58
CA GLY A 18 -9.16 2.88 -4.39
C GLY A 18 -9.81 1.55 -4.05
N ILE A 19 -10.40 0.87 -5.03
CA ILE A 19 -11.02 -0.46 -4.83
C ILE A 19 -9.99 -1.45 -4.28
N LEU A 20 -8.81 -1.54 -4.89
CA LEU A 20 -7.75 -2.44 -4.45
C LEU A 20 -7.31 -2.13 -3.01
N THR A 21 -7.10 -0.85 -2.70
CA THR A 21 -6.71 -0.43 -1.35
C THR A 21 -7.80 -0.73 -0.32
N GLY A 22 -9.07 -0.46 -0.65
CA GLY A 22 -10.20 -0.66 0.25
C GLY A 22 -10.49 -2.12 0.56
N ILE A 23 -10.41 -3.01 -0.44
CA ILE A 23 -10.72 -4.43 -0.28
C ILE A 23 -9.54 -5.19 0.34
N MET A 24 -8.34 -4.97 -0.15
CA MET A 24 -7.17 -5.78 0.21
C MET A 24 -6.27 -5.14 1.26
N GLY A 25 -6.46 -3.85 1.58
CA GLY A 25 -5.48 -3.10 2.38
C GLY A 25 -4.12 -3.01 1.71
N ALA A 26 -4.08 -3.33 0.41
CA ALA A 26 -2.88 -3.32 -0.40
C ALA A 26 -2.73 -1.96 -1.09
N SER A 27 -1.50 -1.55 -1.40
CA SER A 27 -1.26 -0.29 -2.09
C SER A 27 -1.79 -0.32 -3.53
N GLY A 28 -2.69 0.58 -3.87
CA GLY A 28 -3.14 0.83 -5.25
C GLY A 28 -2.06 1.37 -6.18
N VAL A 29 -0.90 1.74 -5.62
CA VAL A 29 0.26 2.29 -6.35
C VAL A 29 0.75 1.35 -7.45
N MET A 30 0.63 0.03 -7.25
CA MET A 30 1.02 -0.96 -8.27
C MET A 30 0.29 -0.77 -9.60
N VAL A 31 -0.92 -0.25 -9.56
CA VAL A 31 -1.72 0.06 -10.76
C VAL A 31 -1.49 1.50 -11.19
N VAL A 32 -1.44 2.42 -10.22
CA VAL A 32 -1.33 3.86 -10.50
C VAL A 32 -0.02 4.20 -11.21
N VAL A 33 1.13 3.70 -10.73
CA VAL A 33 2.45 4.05 -11.31
C VAL A 33 2.56 3.64 -12.78
N PRO A 34 2.29 2.37 -13.17
CA PRO A 34 2.34 1.99 -14.58
C PRO A 34 1.35 2.78 -15.42
N MET A 35 0.14 3.03 -14.92
CA MET A 35 -0.87 3.77 -15.67
C MET A 35 -0.47 5.24 -15.88
N LEU A 36 0.09 5.92 -14.86
CA LEU A 36 0.60 7.27 -15.02
C LEU A 36 1.80 7.32 -15.97
N ALA A 37 2.70 6.35 -15.90
CA ALA A 37 3.89 6.30 -16.73
C ALA A 37 3.56 5.95 -18.20
N LEU A 38 2.75 4.91 -18.44
CA LEU A 38 2.48 4.39 -19.77
C LEU A 38 1.37 5.16 -20.50
N VAL A 39 0.29 5.52 -19.81
CA VAL A 39 -0.87 6.18 -20.44
C VAL A 39 -0.73 7.69 -20.47
N LEU A 40 -0.19 8.28 -19.38
CA LEU A 40 -0.04 9.72 -19.27
C LEU A 40 1.40 10.20 -19.53
N SER A 41 2.32 9.26 -19.85
CA SER A 41 3.74 9.54 -20.18
C SER A 41 4.47 10.34 -19.09
N PHE A 42 4.14 10.07 -17.83
CA PHE A 42 4.86 10.71 -16.72
C PHE A 42 6.25 10.10 -16.55
N PRO A 43 7.27 10.91 -16.21
CA PRO A 43 8.54 10.40 -15.72
C PRO A 43 8.29 9.49 -14.50
N VAL A 44 9.00 8.36 -14.42
CA VAL A 44 8.72 7.32 -13.42
C VAL A 44 8.81 7.86 -11.99
N HIS A 45 9.78 8.70 -11.66
CA HIS A 45 9.88 9.34 -10.35
C HIS A 45 8.63 10.17 -10.03
N LYS A 46 8.14 10.93 -11.01
CA LYS A 46 6.94 11.75 -10.85
C LYS A 46 5.68 10.88 -10.73
N ALA A 47 5.62 9.77 -11.46
CA ALA A 47 4.53 8.80 -11.32
C ALA A 47 4.52 8.16 -9.93
N ILE A 48 5.68 7.77 -9.39
CA ILE A 48 5.82 7.20 -8.05
C ILE A 48 5.41 8.23 -6.98
N GLY A 49 5.97 9.43 -6.99
CA GLY A 49 5.64 10.45 -6.00
C GLY A 49 4.16 10.83 -6.02
N THR A 50 3.58 11.01 -7.21
CA THR A 50 2.15 11.31 -7.39
C THR A 50 1.29 10.16 -6.88
N SER A 51 1.67 8.91 -7.15
CA SER A 51 0.93 7.73 -6.69
C SER A 51 0.99 7.56 -5.17
N LEU A 52 2.10 7.90 -4.52
CA LEU A 52 2.20 7.91 -3.06
C LEU A 52 1.22 8.90 -2.44
N LEU A 53 1.09 10.10 -3.02
CA LEU A 53 0.13 11.09 -2.56
C LEU A 53 -1.32 10.61 -2.70
N ILE A 54 -1.69 10.01 -3.85
CA ILE A 54 -3.00 9.39 -4.06
C ILE A 54 -3.25 8.30 -3.01
N ASN A 55 -2.25 7.47 -2.74
CA ASN A 55 -2.35 6.35 -1.83
C ASN A 55 -2.55 6.78 -0.37
N ILE A 56 -2.04 7.93 0.05
CA ILE A 56 -2.29 8.50 1.40
C ILE A 56 -3.80 8.65 1.62
N PHE A 57 -4.51 9.27 0.67
CA PHE A 57 -5.95 9.49 0.81
C PHE A 57 -6.72 8.18 0.86
N ALA A 58 -6.38 7.20 0.01
CA ALA A 58 -6.99 5.87 0.04
C ALA A 58 -6.76 5.16 1.38
N ALA A 59 -5.51 5.17 1.86
CA ALA A 59 -5.11 4.47 3.06
C ALA A 59 -5.71 5.10 4.34
N VAL A 60 -5.79 6.43 4.41
CA VAL A 60 -6.45 7.14 5.51
C VAL A 60 -7.91 6.72 5.62
N VAL A 61 -8.65 6.79 4.50
CA VAL A 61 -10.08 6.46 4.49
C VAL A 61 -10.30 4.98 4.84
N THR A 62 -9.52 4.08 4.24
CA THR A 62 -9.57 2.65 4.56
C THR A 62 -9.28 2.42 6.04
N SER A 63 -8.21 3.00 6.59
CA SER A 63 -7.85 2.90 7.99
C SER A 63 -8.98 3.37 8.92
N ILE A 64 -9.64 4.50 8.61
CA ILE A 64 -10.76 5.03 9.41
C ILE A 64 -11.94 4.06 9.40
N ILE A 65 -12.28 3.48 8.24
CA ILE A 65 -13.39 2.54 8.13
C ILE A 65 -13.11 1.27 8.93
N TYR A 66 -11.92 0.67 8.80
CA TYR A 66 -11.53 -0.51 9.57
C TYR A 66 -11.42 -0.21 11.07
N TYR A 67 -10.98 0.99 11.45
CA TYR A 67 -10.99 1.42 12.85
C TYR A 67 -12.40 1.47 13.44
N ARG A 68 -13.36 2.03 12.71
CA ARG A 68 -14.77 2.06 13.13
C ARG A 68 -15.37 0.67 13.31
N HIS A 69 -14.92 -0.32 12.55
CA HIS A 69 -15.32 -1.72 12.67
C HIS A 69 -14.48 -2.51 13.71
N ARG A 70 -13.63 -1.85 14.48
CA ARG A 70 -12.72 -2.45 15.48
C ARG A 70 -11.71 -3.45 14.89
N HIS A 71 -11.41 -3.33 13.61
CA HIS A 71 -10.43 -4.15 12.90
C HIS A 71 -9.07 -3.44 12.74
N LEU A 72 -8.61 -2.75 13.80
CA LEU A 72 -7.34 -2.05 13.79
C LEU A 72 -6.62 -2.21 15.13
N TYR A 73 -5.35 -2.63 15.08
CA TYR A 73 -4.51 -2.81 16.27
C TYR A 73 -3.28 -1.91 16.21
N ILE A 74 -3.30 -0.84 16.99
CA ILE A 74 -2.32 0.27 16.91
C ILE A 74 -0.98 -0.09 17.51
N LYS A 75 -0.96 -0.74 18.70
CA LYS A 75 0.27 -0.94 19.49
C LYS A 75 1.41 -1.62 18.73
N PRO A 76 1.23 -2.79 18.06
CA PRO A 76 2.31 -3.41 17.30
C PRO A 76 2.55 -2.72 15.94
N ALA A 77 1.55 -2.04 15.38
CA ALA A 77 1.69 -1.25 14.17
C ALA A 77 2.74 -0.15 14.31
N LEU A 78 2.87 0.45 15.49
CA LEU A 78 3.81 1.53 15.78
C LEU A 78 5.26 1.16 15.49
N TRP A 79 5.71 -0.05 15.85
CA TRP A 79 7.10 -0.46 15.62
C TRP A 79 7.42 -0.63 14.14
N ILE A 80 6.49 -1.22 13.36
CA ILE A 80 6.64 -1.32 11.91
C ILE A 80 6.58 0.07 11.29
N ALA A 81 5.67 0.94 11.73
CA ALA A 81 5.52 2.29 11.22
C ALA A 81 6.77 3.14 11.48
N LEU A 82 7.36 3.08 12.68
CA LEU A 82 8.60 3.80 12.99
C LEU A 82 9.75 3.36 12.08
N GLY A 83 9.92 2.03 11.91
CA GLY A 83 10.92 1.51 10.99
C GLY A 83 10.65 1.96 9.54
N SER A 84 9.38 1.93 9.11
CA SER A 84 9.01 2.28 7.75
C SER A 84 9.18 3.78 7.42
N ILE A 85 9.06 4.67 8.39
CA ILE A 85 9.37 6.10 8.21
C ILE A 85 10.83 6.28 7.82
N ILE A 86 11.73 5.68 8.59
CA ILE A 86 13.19 5.77 8.33
C ILE A 86 13.51 5.12 6.97
N GLY A 87 12.95 3.94 6.73
CA GLY A 87 13.15 3.22 5.48
C GLY A 87 12.63 3.99 4.26
N ALA A 88 11.45 4.61 4.36
CA ALA A 88 10.86 5.35 3.24
C ALA A 88 11.66 6.61 2.87
N GLN A 89 12.22 7.31 3.86
CA GLN A 89 13.12 8.44 3.59
C GLN A 89 14.43 7.97 2.93
N ALA A 90 15.03 6.89 3.42
CA ALA A 90 16.20 6.32 2.78
C ALA A 90 15.88 5.86 1.35
N GLY A 91 14.76 5.13 1.16
CA GLY A 91 14.32 4.64 -0.15
C GLY A 91 14.05 5.75 -1.16
N SER A 92 13.36 6.82 -0.78
CA SER A 92 13.09 7.96 -1.67
C SER A 92 14.38 8.69 -2.07
N LYS A 93 15.34 8.83 -1.15
CA LYS A 93 16.65 9.42 -1.42
C LYS A 93 17.47 8.54 -2.39
N PHE A 94 17.44 7.22 -2.19
CA PHE A 94 18.09 6.31 -3.14
C PHE A 94 17.41 6.34 -4.51
N ALA A 95 16.08 6.41 -4.57
CA ALA A 95 15.34 6.54 -5.81
C ALA A 95 15.78 7.77 -6.63
N ASP A 96 16.00 8.90 -5.97
CA ASP A 96 16.43 10.15 -6.63
C ASP A 96 17.83 10.04 -7.25
N MET A 97 18.69 9.16 -6.71
CA MET A 97 20.03 8.90 -7.25
C MET A 97 20.01 8.01 -8.50
N ILE A 98 18.90 7.32 -8.78
CA ILE A 98 18.78 6.39 -9.90
C ILE A 98 18.27 7.13 -11.14
N PRO A 99 18.93 7.04 -12.30
CA PRO A 99 18.44 7.63 -13.54
C PRO A 99 17.04 7.11 -13.90
N PRO A 100 16.16 7.93 -14.57
CA PRO A 100 14.79 7.53 -14.88
C PRO A 100 14.64 6.20 -15.62
N VAL A 101 15.56 5.89 -16.54
CA VAL A 101 15.58 4.61 -17.29
C VAL A 101 15.89 3.44 -16.33
N GLY A 102 16.88 3.61 -15.45
CA GLY A 102 17.21 2.62 -14.43
C GLY A 102 16.05 2.37 -13.49
N MET A 103 15.36 3.43 -13.08
CA MET A 103 14.21 3.34 -12.20
C MET A 103 13.02 2.62 -12.86
N SER A 104 12.78 2.86 -14.15
CA SER A 104 11.75 2.15 -14.93
C SER A 104 12.02 0.65 -14.97
N ASN A 105 13.27 0.27 -15.24
CA ASN A 105 13.69 -1.13 -15.31
C ASN A 105 13.57 -1.82 -13.95
N LEU A 106 14.02 -1.17 -12.88
CA LEU A 106 13.91 -1.70 -11.52
C LEU A 106 12.45 -1.86 -11.08
N PHE A 107 11.61 -0.88 -11.41
CA PHE A 107 10.18 -0.96 -11.13
C PHE A 107 9.53 -2.13 -11.87
N GLY A 108 9.80 -2.28 -13.16
CA GLY A 108 9.33 -3.40 -13.97
C GLY A 108 9.80 -4.75 -13.42
N LEU A 109 11.09 -4.85 -13.07
CA LEU A 109 11.66 -6.06 -12.47
C LEU A 109 11.00 -6.42 -11.13
N MET A 110 10.60 -5.43 -10.32
CA MET A 110 9.89 -5.65 -9.06
C MET A 110 8.45 -6.11 -9.28
N LEU A 111 7.77 -5.62 -10.33
CA LEU A 111 6.39 -6.01 -10.61
C LEU A 111 6.26 -7.49 -10.98
N ILE A 112 7.27 -8.10 -11.64
CA ILE A 112 7.25 -9.50 -12.05
C ILE A 112 7.12 -10.45 -10.86
N PRO A 113 8.03 -10.46 -9.86
CA PRO A 113 7.91 -11.36 -8.72
C PRO A 113 6.66 -11.07 -7.89
N MET A 114 6.23 -9.80 -7.85
CA MET A 114 5.01 -9.44 -7.13
C MET A 114 3.75 -9.95 -7.83
N GLY A 115 3.70 -9.88 -9.15
CA GLY A 115 2.62 -10.48 -9.96
C GLY A 115 2.58 -11.99 -9.81
N ILE A 116 3.74 -12.66 -9.89
CA ILE A 116 3.86 -14.12 -9.68
C ILE A 116 3.40 -14.50 -8.27
N LEU A 117 3.80 -13.73 -7.26
CA LEU A 117 3.43 -13.96 -5.88
C LEU A 117 1.92 -13.86 -5.66
N LEU A 118 1.28 -12.86 -6.24
CA LEU A 118 -0.18 -12.70 -6.19
C LEU A 118 -0.90 -13.82 -6.94
N TRP A 119 -0.37 -14.25 -8.10
CA TRP A 119 -0.94 -15.33 -8.89
C TRP A 119 -0.83 -16.69 -8.18
N VAL A 120 0.36 -17.05 -7.70
CA VAL A 120 0.59 -18.30 -6.95
C VAL A 120 -0.26 -18.34 -5.68
N ARG A 121 -0.46 -17.21 -5.01
CA ARG A 121 -1.33 -17.14 -3.83
C ARG A 121 -2.79 -17.28 -4.17
N GLY A 122 -3.26 -16.66 -5.26
CA GLY A 122 -4.61 -16.85 -5.76
C GLY A 122 -4.91 -18.35 -6.00
N ILE A 123 -3.96 -19.08 -6.61
CA ILE A 123 -4.10 -20.54 -6.85
C ILE A 123 -4.06 -21.32 -5.53
N ARG A 124 -3.15 -21.01 -4.61
CA ARG A 124 -3.04 -21.72 -3.33
C ARG A 124 -4.22 -21.47 -2.39
N ARG A 125 -4.84 -20.28 -2.46
CA ARG A 125 -6.07 -19.98 -1.71
C ARG A 125 -7.26 -20.80 -2.17
N THR A 126 -7.34 -21.12 -3.45
CA THR A 126 -8.38 -21.98 -4.01
C THR A 126 -8.17 -23.45 -3.61
N ALA A 127 -6.91 -23.87 -3.37
CA ALA A 127 -6.55 -25.26 -3.05
C ALA A 127 -6.43 -25.55 -1.53
N GLY A 128 -6.27 -24.58 -0.69
CA GLY A 128 -6.11 -24.76 0.76
C GLY A 128 -6.67 -23.57 1.51
N GLY A 129 -7.91 -23.70 2.00
CA GLY A 129 -8.49 -22.70 2.88
C GLY A 129 -7.49 -22.35 3.98
N LEU A 130 -7.07 -21.09 4.05
CA LEU A 130 -6.33 -20.59 5.19
C LEU A 130 -7.13 -20.95 6.42
N LYS A 131 -6.63 -21.85 7.27
CA LYS A 131 -7.15 -22.02 8.62
C LYS A 131 -7.00 -20.64 9.27
N ALA A 132 -8.04 -19.83 9.18
CA ALA A 132 -8.21 -18.68 10.03
C ALA A 132 -8.07 -19.22 11.45
N ASN A 133 -7.00 -18.86 12.12
CA ASN A 133 -6.89 -19.18 13.53
C ASN A 133 -7.99 -18.37 14.19
N ASN A 134 -9.08 -19.03 14.56
CA ASN A 134 -10.19 -18.47 15.34
C ASN A 134 -9.67 -18.16 16.76
N GLY A 135 -8.61 -17.37 16.82
CA GLY A 135 -7.96 -16.99 18.07
C GLY A 135 -8.71 -15.84 18.72
N ASN A 136 -9.67 -16.16 19.57
CA ASN A 136 -10.07 -15.34 20.73
C ASN A 136 -8.96 -15.30 21.81
N GLU A 137 -7.74 -15.73 21.48
CA GLU A 137 -6.60 -15.57 22.34
C GLU A 137 -6.09 -14.14 22.15
N GLY A 138 -6.15 -13.36 23.23
CA GLY A 138 -5.62 -12.00 23.28
C GLY A 138 -4.22 -11.97 22.65
N LEU A 139 -4.00 -11.08 21.70
CA LEU A 139 -2.74 -10.98 20.97
C LEU A 139 -1.58 -10.89 21.99
N PRO A 140 -0.58 -11.79 21.93
CA PRO A 140 0.45 -11.89 22.95
C PRO A 140 1.21 -10.56 23.05
N ALA A 141 1.54 -10.18 24.29
CA ALA A 141 2.39 -9.03 24.56
C ALA A 141 3.71 -9.20 23.78
N GLN A 142 4.05 -8.24 22.93
CA GLN A 142 5.23 -8.34 22.09
C GLN A 142 6.52 -8.35 22.93
N THR A 143 7.27 -9.43 22.83
CA THR A 143 8.62 -9.55 23.39
C THR A 143 9.55 -8.53 22.73
N LEU A 144 10.60 -8.09 23.42
CA LEU A 144 11.59 -7.15 22.87
C LEU A 144 12.15 -7.60 21.51
N LYS A 145 12.40 -8.91 21.33
CA LYS A 145 12.83 -9.50 20.04
C LYS A 145 11.80 -9.26 18.94
N GLN A 146 10.51 -9.44 19.23
CA GLN A 146 9.44 -9.21 18.23
C GLN A 146 9.33 -7.73 17.86
N LYS A 147 9.53 -6.80 18.79
CA LYS A 147 9.56 -5.36 18.52
C LYS A 147 10.73 -4.98 17.61
N LEU A 148 11.93 -5.50 17.89
CA LEU A 148 13.11 -5.28 17.05
C LEU A 148 12.95 -5.88 15.64
N THR A 149 12.39 -7.09 15.54
CA THR A 149 12.08 -7.72 14.26
C THR A 149 11.04 -6.90 13.48
N ALA A 150 9.99 -6.42 14.15
CA ALA A 150 8.96 -5.57 13.55
C ALA A 150 9.55 -4.24 13.02
N LEU A 151 10.44 -3.62 13.78
CA LEU A 151 11.13 -2.41 13.38
C LEU A 151 12.05 -2.66 12.17
N GLY A 152 12.85 -3.73 12.18
CA GLY A 152 13.73 -4.10 11.06
C GLY A 152 12.95 -4.42 9.78
N LEU A 153 11.86 -5.17 9.89
CA LEU A 153 10.95 -5.44 8.77
C LEU A 153 10.27 -4.14 8.29
N GLY A 154 9.94 -3.25 9.22
CA GLY A 154 9.42 -1.92 8.89
C GLY A 154 10.40 -1.10 8.06
N VAL A 155 11.68 -1.07 8.44
CA VAL A 155 12.73 -0.39 7.65
C VAL A 155 12.82 -0.97 6.24
N LEU A 156 12.85 -2.28 6.10
CA LEU A 156 12.92 -2.94 4.79
C LEU A 156 11.72 -2.61 3.91
N VAL A 157 10.52 -2.69 4.47
CA VAL A 157 9.28 -2.31 3.75
C VAL A 157 9.27 -0.83 3.41
N GLY A 158 9.75 0.02 4.33
CA GLY A 158 9.89 1.45 4.10
C GLY A 158 10.82 1.76 2.93
N ILE A 159 12.00 1.11 2.87
CA ILE A 159 12.93 1.27 1.74
C ILE A 159 12.25 0.89 0.41
N MET A 160 11.56 -0.25 0.38
CA MET A 160 10.83 -0.70 -0.81
C MET A 160 9.71 0.27 -1.19
N CYS A 161 8.97 0.79 -0.20
CA CYS A 161 7.94 1.79 -0.43
C CYS A 161 8.52 3.11 -0.94
N GLY A 162 9.62 3.57 -0.36
CA GLY A 162 10.31 4.79 -0.78
C GLY A 162 10.93 4.68 -2.17
N LEU A 163 11.51 3.52 -2.52
CA LEU A 163 12.08 3.28 -3.85
C LEU A 163 11.00 3.20 -4.93
N PHE A 164 10.01 2.35 -4.73
CA PHE A 164 9.06 1.97 -5.78
C PHE A 164 7.65 2.55 -5.57
N GLY A 165 7.38 3.14 -4.43
CA GLY A 165 6.03 3.57 -4.06
C GLY A 165 5.06 2.39 -3.84
N ALA A 166 5.32 1.25 -4.43
CA ALA A 166 4.33 0.20 -4.66
C ALA A 166 4.36 -0.97 -3.65
N GLY A 167 5.41 -1.11 -2.87
CA GLY A 167 5.63 -2.35 -2.11
C GLY A 167 5.01 -2.40 -0.71
N GLY A 168 4.77 -1.23 -0.12
CA GLY A 168 4.51 -1.16 1.31
C GLY A 168 3.27 -1.91 1.78
N GLY A 169 2.12 -1.68 1.16
CA GLY A 169 0.84 -2.22 1.65
C GLY A 169 0.78 -3.74 1.64
N VAL A 170 1.13 -4.38 0.53
CA VAL A 170 1.11 -5.84 0.41
C VAL A 170 2.16 -6.48 1.30
N MET A 171 3.36 -5.94 1.37
CA MET A 171 4.43 -6.46 2.24
C MET A 171 4.06 -6.32 3.71
N ILE A 172 3.52 -5.18 4.13
CA ILE A 172 3.03 -4.97 5.50
C ILE A 172 1.93 -5.98 5.83
N LEU A 173 0.95 -6.13 4.94
CA LEU A 173 -0.13 -7.09 5.09
C LEU A 173 0.41 -8.52 5.29
N MET A 174 1.41 -8.91 4.48
CA MET A 174 2.05 -10.20 4.61
C MET A 174 2.79 -10.38 5.93
N ILE A 175 3.53 -9.38 6.38
CA ILE A 175 4.20 -9.42 7.67
C ILE A 175 3.18 -9.60 8.81
N LEU A 176 2.06 -8.88 8.75
CA LEU A 176 1.01 -8.97 9.75
C LEU A 176 0.37 -10.38 9.77
N ILE A 177 0.10 -10.97 8.61
CA ILE A 177 -0.55 -12.28 8.52
C ILE A 177 0.44 -13.42 8.84
N PHE A 178 1.64 -13.41 8.26
CA PHE A 178 2.54 -14.57 8.35
C PHE A 178 3.52 -14.53 9.51
N VAL A 179 4.02 -13.34 9.87
CA VAL A 179 4.98 -13.17 10.98
C VAL A 179 4.23 -12.93 12.28
N LEU A 180 3.25 -12.04 12.27
CA LEU A 180 2.49 -11.68 13.47
C LEU A 180 1.17 -12.45 13.62
N ARG A 181 0.80 -13.26 12.61
CA ARG A 181 -0.37 -14.16 12.61
C ARG A 181 -1.70 -13.45 12.91
N TYR A 182 -1.88 -12.24 12.39
CA TYR A 182 -3.12 -11.50 12.57
C TYR A 182 -4.26 -12.07 11.73
N PRO A 183 -5.51 -12.05 12.24
CA PRO A 183 -6.71 -12.28 11.43
C PRO A 183 -6.76 -11.32 10.23
N LEU A 184 -7.34 -11.75 9.12
CA LEU A 184 -7.27 -11.03 7.85
C LEU A 184 -7.80 -9.59 7.96
N HIS A 185 -8.98 -9.37 8.53
CA HIS A 185 -9.56 -8.04 8.67
C HIS A 185 -8.69 -7.12 9.55
N LEU A 186 -8.14 -7.67 10.64
CA LEU A 186 -7.24 -6.93 11.53
C LEU A 186 -5.93 -6.57 10.84
N ALA A 187 -5.40 -7.49 10.01
CA ALA A 187 -4.20 -7.26 9.22
C ALA A 187 -4.43 -6.18 8.15
N ILE A 188 -5.58 -6.20 7.45
CA ILE A 188 -5.95 -5.19 6.44
C ILE A 188 -6.06 -3.79 7.08
N GLY A 189 -6.80 -3.65 8.17
CA GLY A 189 -6.94 -2.37 8.85
C GLY A 189 -5.61 -1.83 9.38
N THR A 190 -4.83 -2.71 10.02
CA THR A 190 -3.51 -2.35 10.57
C THR A 190 -2.50 -2.02 9.47
N SER A 191 -2.47 -2.77 8.37
CA SER A 191 -1.60 -2.47 7.22
C SER A 191 -1.95 -1.13 6.57
N SER A 192 -3.23 -0.79 6.46
CA SER A 192 -3.68 0.50 5.92
C SER A 192 -3.20 1.68 6.78
N LEU A 193 -3.20 1.53 8.11
CA LEU A 193 -2.67 2.54 9.02
C LEU A 193 -1.15 2.73 8.82
N ILE A 194 -0.39 1.62 8.84
CA ILE A 194 1.07 1.67 8.62
C ILE A 194 1.37 2.26 7.25
N MET A 195 0.62 1.85 6.23
CA MET A 195 0.77 2.34 4.86
C MET A 195 0.52 3.86 4.76
N THR A 196 -0.46 4.40 5.50
CA THR A 196 -0.69 5.85 5.58
C THR A 196 0.57 6.57 6.05
N ILE A 197 1.17 6.10 7.12
CA ILE A 197 2.38 6.69 7.71
C ILE A 197 3.57 6.55 6.75
N THR A 198 3.77 5.36 6.21
CA THR A 198 4.88 5.06 5.29
C THR A 198 4.78 5.86 3.99
N ALA A 199 3.57 5.91 3.38
CA ALA A 199 3.33 6.66 2.16
C ALA A 199 3.49 8.17 2.37
N THR A 200 3.07 8.69 3.53
CA THR A 200 3.30 10.10 3.87
C THR A 200 4.79 10.40 3.95
N SER A 201 5.56 9.55 4.63
CA SER A 201 7.02 9.72 4.71
C SER A 201 7.65 9.66 3.31
N GLY A 202 7.32 8.67 2.49
CA GLY A 202 7.82 8.57 1.11
C GLY A 202 7.41 9.76 0.23
N ALA A 203 6.15 10.21 0.31
CA ALA A 203 5.65 11.35 -0.44
C ALA A 203 6.40 12.64 -0.09
N ILE A 204 6.73 12.86 1.19
CA ILE A 204 7.56 13.99 1.62
C ILE A 204 8.93 13.92 0.92
N GLY A 205 9.56 12.75 0.87
CA GLY A 205 10.84 12.57 0.18
C GLY A 205 10.75 12.95 -1.30
N TYR A 206 9.72 12.48 -2.02
CA TYR A 206 9.51 12.83 -3.43
C TYR A 206 9.09 14.29 -3.63
N ALA A 207 8.36 14.88 -2.68
CA ALA A 207 7.97 16.29 -2.73
C ALA A 207 9.18 17.25 -2.64
N ILE A 208 10.14 16.94 -1.77
CA ILE A 208 11.38 17.73 -1.62
C ILE A 208 12.16 17.82 -2.94
N HIS A 209 12.12 16.74 -3.76
CA HIS A 209 12.79 16.69 -5.06
C HIS A 209 11.88 17.14 -6.23
N GLY A 210 10.68 17.71 -5.96
CA GLY A 210 9.76 18.19 -6.98
C GLY A 210 9.10 17.08 -7.82
N ASN A 211 9.16 15.84 -7.36
CA ASN A 211 8.68 14.65 -8.07
C ASN A 211 7.22 14.31 -7.73
N ILE A 212 6.35 15.30 -7.55
CA ILE A 212 4.91 15.12 -7.36
C ILE A 212 4.12 16.02 -8.31
N ASP A 213 3.13 15.47 -8.99
CA ASP A 213 2.14 16.23 -9.75
C ASP A 213 0.88 16.39 -8.91
N VAL A 214 0.82 17.50 -8.17
CA VAL A 214 -0.27 17.78 -7.22
C VAL A 214 -1.64 17.83 -7.90
N PRO A 215 -1.83 18.49 -9.06
CA PRO A 215 -3.12 18.54 -9.73
C PRO A 215 -3.65 17.14 -10.08
N THR A 216 -2.82 16.29 -10.70
CA THR A 216 -3.18 14.91 -11.02
C THR A 216 -3.50 14.11 -9.77
N ALA A 217 -2.70 14.27 -8.70
CA ALA A 217 -2.94 13.57 -7.44
C ALA A 217 -4.29 13.96 -6.82
N LEU A 218 -4.64 15.24 -6.79
CA LEU A 218 -5.91 15.70 -6.22
C LEU A 218 -7.12 15.19 -7.01
N ILE A 219 -7.07 15.26 -8.34
CA ILE A 219 -8.17 14.75 -9.19
C ILE A 219 -8.35 13.24 -8.98
N ALA A 220 -7.25 12.45 -9.02
CA ALA A 220 -7.33 11.02 -8.76
C ALA A 220 -7.82 10.69 -7.36
N SER A 221 -7.42 11.48 -6.35
CA SER A 221 -7.79 11.24 -4.95
C SER A 221 -9.29 11.31 -4.72
N ILE A 222 -10.03 12.12 -5.47
CA ILE A 222 -11.49 12.20 -5.36
C ILE A 222 -12.12 10.83 -5.64
N SER A 223 -11.81 10.25 -6.78
CA SER A 223 -12.33 8.91 -7.15
C SER A 223 -11.75 7.80 -6.28
N THR A 224 -10.49 7.94 -5.88
CA THR A 224 -9.81 6.96 -5.01
C THR A 224 -10.48 6.89 -3.63
N VAL A 225 -10.81 8.03 -3.02
CA VAL A 225 -11.49 8.09 -1.71
C VAL A 225 -12.87 7.42 -1.78
N LEU A 226 -13.65 7.74 -2.81
CA LEU A 226 -14.97 7.14 -3.00
C LEU A 226 -14.87 5.62 -3.20
N ALA A 227 -13.99 5.19 -4.08
CA ALA A 227 -13.80 3.79 -4.40
C ALA A 227 -13.19 2.99 -3.22
N ALA A 228 -12.24 3.56 -2.49
CA ALA A 228 -11.66 2.95 -1.29
C ALA A 228 -12.70 2.82 -0.17
N SER A 229 -13.55 3.82 0.00
CA SER A 229 -14.64 3.77 0.97
C SER A 229 -15.60 2.62 0.67
N LEU A 230 -16.05 2.51 -0.58
CA LEU A 230 -16.94 1.43 -1.02
C LEU A 230 -16.25 0.07 -0.86
N GLY A 231 -15.01 -0.07 -1.31
CA GLY A 231 -14.23 -1.29 -1.17
C GLY A 231 -14.07 -1.73 0.28
N ALA A 232 -13.73 -0.80 1.18
CA ALA A 232 -13.56 -1.09 2.60
C ALA A 232 -14.88 -1.47 3.29
N ILE A 233 -15.98 -0.82 2.95
CA ILE A 233 -17.32 -1.14 3.50
C ILE A 233 -17.74 -2.55 3.03
N ILE A 234 -17.58 -2.86 1.76
CA ILE A 234 -17.93 -4.16 1.20
C ILE A 234 -17.06 -5.24 1.87
N ALA A 235 -15.75 -5.03 1.94
CA ALA A 235 -14.82 -5.99 2.54
C ALA A 235 -15.15 -6.28 4.02
N ASN A 236 -15.54 -5.26 4.79
CA ASN A 236 -15.93 -5.46 6.19
C ASN A 236 -17.28 -6.18 6.38
N ARG A 237 -18.12 -6.25 5.35
CA ARG A 237 -19.40 -6.99 5.37
C ARG A 237 -19.26 -8.45 4.89
N VAL A 238 -18.20 -8.75 4.20
CA VAL A 238 -17.94 -10.08 3.61
C VAL A 238 -17.15 -10.93 4.61
N SER A 239 -17.52 -12.22 4.72
CA SER A 239 -16.81 -13.17 5.58
C SER A 239 -15.35 -13.33 5.14
N GLU A 240 -14.46 -13.56 6.11
CA GLU A 240 -13.03 -13.83 5.86
C GLU A 240 -12.81 -14.98 4.86
N LYS A 241 -13.71 -15.98 4.84
CA LYS A 241 -13.66 -17.11 3.90
C LYS A 241 -13.89 -16.70 2.44
N THR A 242 -14.59 -15.58 2.21
CA THR A 242 -14.92 -15.11 0.86
C THR A 242 -13.89 -14.07 0.38
N LEU A 243 -13.24 -13.34 1.29
CA LEU A 243 -12.17 -12.40 0.99
C LEU A 243 -10.80 -13.07 0.82
N GLY A 244 -10.62 -14.23 1.39
CA GLY A 244 -9.42 -15.08 1.34
C GLY A 244 -9.47 -16.11 0.27
#